data_87e0ed247e36da64a272549a63d344fa
#
_entry.id   87e0ed247e36da64a272549a63d344fa
#
_cell.length_a   1.000
_cell.length_b   1.000
_cell.length_c   1.000
_cell.angle_alpha   90.00
_cell.angle_beta   90.00
_cell.angle_gamma   90.00
#
_symmetry.space_group_name_H-M   'P 1'
#
loop_
_entity.id
_entity.type
_entity.pdbx_description
1 polymer ?
#
loop_
_entity_poly.entity_id
_entity_poly.type
_entity_poly.pdbx_seq_one_letter_code
_entity_poly.pdbx_strand_id
1 'polypeptide(L)'
;MLEHSYRTYFFGKALAELDDIQVDDELVYVASLLHDLQLEHPTPGRCFAVVGGERAARFVMTQGAPADRAEAVGAAIAAHITLGASDNLADPGGFVSAGAGTDVFGLRLSDLDAEWVQELLHRHPRLDFKRHMRRAWAAESAAVPNGRAAWLTRYAAFPMLVKAAPFGE
;
A
#
# COMPACT_ATOMS: atom_id res chain seq x y z
N MET A 1 7.94 5.29 -6.29
CA MET A 1 7.18 4.62 -5.19
C MET A 1 7.15 5.44 -3.89
N LEU A 2 8.21 6.14 -3.48
CA LEU A 2 8.25 6.86 -2.18
C LEU A 2 7.04 7.81 -1.96
N GLU A 3 6.71 8.64 -2.95
CA GLU A 3 5.55 9.55 -2.85
C GLU A 3 4.21 8.79 -2.70
N HIS A 4 4.09 7.62 -3.33
CA HIS A 4 2.96 6.71 -3.12
C HIS A 4 2.88 6.23 -1.66
N SER A 5 4.00 5.86 -1.08
CA SER A 5 4.07 5.40 0.32
C SER A 5 3.61 6.49 1.30
N TYR A 6 4.02 7.75 1.08
CA TYR A 6 3.51 8.88 1.87
C TYR A 6 2.01 9.08 1.68
N ARG A 7 1.53 9.09 0.43
CA ARG A 7 0.09 9.25 0.17
C ARG A 7 -0.72 8.09 0.76
N THR A 8 -0.20 6.85 0.71
CA THR A 8 -0.82 5.69 1.37
C THR A 8 -1.05 5.95 2.86
N TYR A 9 -0.03 6.43 3.57
CA TYR A 9 -0.17 6.77 4.98
C TYR A 9 -1.20 7.88 5.21
N PHE A 10 -1.10 9.00 4.49
CA PHE A 10 -1.99 10.15 4.71
C PHE A 10 -3.44 9.84 4.34
N PHE A 11 -3.70 9.10 3.27
CA PHE A 11 -5.05 8.65 2.94
C PHE A 11 -5.60 7.68 3.99
N GLY A 12 -4.81 6.70 4.43
CA GLY A 12 -5.20 5.80 5.50
C GLY A 12 -5.54 6.54 6.80
N LYS A 13 -4.74 7.56 7.14
CA LYS A 13 -4.94 8.40 8.32
C LYS A 13 -6.25 9.19 8.22
N ALA A 14 -6.50 9.86 7.11
CA ALA A 14 -7.73 10.61 6.88
C ALA A 14 -8.98 9.71 6.92
N LEU A 15 -8.89 8.50 6.37
CA LEU A 15 -9.99 7.53 6.44
C LEU A 15 -10.22 7.02 7.88
N ALA A 16 -9.16 6.75 8.63
CA ALA A 16 -9.28 6.33 10.03
C ALA A 16 -9.89 7.43 10.90
N GLU A 17 -9.50 8.69 10.69
CA GLU A 17 -10.09 9.85 11.35
C GLU A 17 -11.57 10.03 10.99
N LEU A 18 -11.94 9.87 9.72
CA LEU A 18 -13.32 9.94 9.25
C LEU A 18 -14.22 8.87 9.89
N ASP A 19 -13.67 7.67 10.08
CA ASP A 19 -14.39 6.52 10.64
C ASP A 19 -14.26 6.43 12.17
N ASP A 20 -13.63 7.42 12.85
CA ASP A 20 -13.33 7.44 14.30
C ASP A 20 -12.57 6.19 14.78
N ILE A 21 -11.62 5.73 13.97
CA ILE A 21 -10.79 4.55 14.27
C ILE A 21 -9.43 4.98 14.82
N GLN A 22 -9.10 4.43 16.00
CA GLN A 22 -7.78 4.63 16.61
C GLN A 22 -6.79 3.62 16.04
N VAL A 23 -5.60 4.11 15.63
CA VAL A 23 -4.52 3.30 15.09
C VAL A 23 -3.22 3.53 15.85
N ASP A 24 -2.33 2.57 15.82
CA ASP A 24 -0.95 2.76 16.26
C ASP A 24 -0.19 3.54 15.17
N ASP A 25 -0.11 4.84 15.33
CA ASP A 25 0.35 5.79 14.32
C ASP A 25 1.79 5.49 13.83
N GLU A 26 2.69 5.15 14.74
CA GLU A 26 4.07 4.78 14.39
C GLU A 26 4.11 3.50 13.54
N LEU A 27 3.35 2.49 13.94
CA LEU A 27 3.31 1.21 13.24
C LEU A 27 2.76 1.37 11.83
N VAL A 28 1.60 2.04 11.69
CA VAL A 28 0.98 2.22 10.36
C VAL A 28 1.78 3.15 9.46
N TYR A 29 2.48 4.15 10.04
CA TYR A 29 3.41 5.00 9.30
C TYR A 29 4.56 4.18 8.70
N VAL A 30 5.26 3.40 9.53
CA VAL A 30 6.38 2.58 9.08
C VAL A 30 5.92 1.51 8.09
N ALA A 31 4.79 0.85 8.35
CA ALA A 31 4.23 -0.14 7.43
C ALA A 31 3.88 0.49 6.08
N SER A 32 3.24 1.68 6.06
CA SER A 32 2.92 2.40 4.83
C SER A 32 4.15 2.81 4.04
N LEU A 33 5.23 3.26 4.72
CA LEU A 33 6.46 3.64 4.01
C LEU A 33 7.18 2.46 3.37
N LEU A 34 7.05 1.26 3.91
CA LEU A 34 7.81 0.08 3.50
C LEU A 34 6.96 -0.95 2.71
N HIS A 35 5.64 -0.73 2.54
CA HIS A 35 4.74 -1.78 2.03
C HIS A 35 5.10 -2.28 0.62
N ASP A 36 5.58 -1.41 -0.24
CA ASP A 36 5.95 -1.73 -1.63
C ASP A 36 7.46 -1.89 -1.85
N LEU A 37 8.25 -1.99 -0.77
CA LEU A 37 9.71 -2.12 -0.81
C LEU A 37 10.21 -3.21 -1.78
N GLN A 38 9.42 -4.27 -1.97
CA GLN A 38 9.79 -5.42 -2.80
C GLN A 38 9.12 -5.43 -4.17
N LEU A 39 8.11 -4.59 -4.43
CA LEU A 39 7.31 -4.63 -5.66
C LEU A 39 8.15 -4.35 -6.92
N GLU A 40 9.13 -3.46 -6.83
CA GLU A 40 10.03 -3.14 -7.96
C GLU A 40 11.13 -4.18 -8.19
N HIS A 41 11.32 -5.11 -7.25
CA HIS A 41 12.36 -6.14 -7.28
C HIS A 41 11.76 -7.52 -6.99
N PRO A 42 10.91 -8.06 -7.90
CA PRO A 42 10.19 -9.31 -7.66
C PRO A 42 11.12 -10.47 -7.32
N THR A 43 10.69 -11.30 -6.38
CA THR A 43 11.38 -12.56 -6.05
C THR A 43 10.63 -13.71 -6.71
N PRO A 44 11.25 -14.47 -7.65
CA PRO A 44 10.57 -15.56 -8.34
C PRO A 44 9.89 -16.55 -7.36
N GLY A 45 8.62 -16.83 -7.60
CA GLY A 45 7.82 -17.76 -6.79
C GLY A 45 7.38 -17.26 -5.42
N ARG A 46 7.72 -16.02 -5.02
CA ARG A 46 7.36 -15.47 -3.72
C ARG A 46 6.69 -14.10 -3.84
N CYS A 47 5.51 -13.96 -3.25
CA CYS A 47 4.74 -12.72 -3.26
C CYS A 47 5.53 -11.55 -2.68
N PHE A 48 5.57 -10.42 -3.41
CA PHE A 48 6.31 -9.22 -2.99
C PHE A 48 5.91 -8.70 -1.60
N ALA A 49 4.61 -8.73 -1.26
CA ALA A 49 4.14 -8.26 0.03
C ALA A 49 4.66 -9.12 1.18
N VAL A 50 4.78 -10.44 0.99
CA VAL A 50 5.36 -11.35 1.99
C VAL A 50 6.86 -11.12 2.13
N VAL A 51 7.59 -11.09 1.02
CA VAL A 51 9.05 -10.85 1.03
C VAL A 51 9.36 -9.45 1.54
N GLY A 52 8.54 -8.45 1.13
CA GLY A 52 8.63 -7.07 1.62
C GLY A 52 8.43 -6.98 3.13
N GLY A 53 7.41 -7.65 3.66
CA GLY A 53 7.15 -7.72 5.10
C GLY A 53 8.31 -8.33 5.89
N GLU A 54 8.88 -9.45 5.41
CA GLU A 54 10.05 -10.08 6.04
C GLU A 54 11.28 -9.14 6.02
N ARG A 55 11.49 -8.42 4.93
CA ARG A 55 12.59 -7.47 4.81
C ARG A 55 12.39 -6.24 5.69
N ALA A 56 11.18 -5.71 5.73
CA ALA A 56 10.82 -4.59 6.58
C ALA A 56 11.00 -4.94 8.06
N ALA A 57 10.50 -6.09 8.51
CA ALA A 57 10.68 -6.57 9.89
C ALA A 57 12.17 -6.64 10.27
N ARG A 58 13.00 -7.26 9.42
CA ARG A 58 14.45 -7.30 9.67
C ARG A 58 15.08 -5.91 9.70
N PHE A 59 14.69 -5.03 8.78
CA PHE A 59 15.20 -3.66 8.73
C PHE A 59 14.90 -2.91 10.02
N VAL A 60 13.63 -2.86 10.46
CA VAL A 60 13.26 -2.10 11.66
C VAL A 60 13.89 -2.70 12.93
N MET A 61 14.08 -4.02 13.00
CA MET A 61 14.86 -4.64 14.08
C MET A 61 16.32 -4.15 14.10
N THR A 62 16.97 -4.02 12.95
CA THR A 62 18.35 -3.49 12.89
C THR A 62 18.42 -2.01 13.27
N GLN A 63 17.30 -1.29 13.21
CA GLN A 63 17.17 0.08 13.70
C GLN A 63 16.79 0.17 15.19
N GLY A 64 16.70 -0.96 15.89
CA GLY A 64 16.46 -1.03 17.33
C GLY A 64 14.99 -1.21 17.72
N ALA A 65 14.10 -1.49 16.79
CA ALA A 65 12.71 -1.81 17.13
C ALA A 65 12.62 -3.13 17.91
N PRO A 66 11.75 -3.24 18.93
CA PRO A 66 11.44 -4.49 19.60
C PRO A 66 10.93 -5.56 18.59
N ALA A 67 11.19 -6.84 18.90
CA ALA A 67 10.86 -7.92 17.98
C ALA A 67 9.37 -8.01 17.64
N ASP A 68 8.51 -7.81 18.63
CA ASP A 68 7.05 -7.79 18.47
C ASP A 68 6.57 -6.64 17.56
N ARG A 69 7.18 -5.46 17.70
CA ARG A 69 6.90 -4.31 16.81
C ARG A 69 7.37 -4.59 15.39
N ALA A 70 8.54 -5.15 15.21
CA ALA A 70 9.06 -5.51 13.90
C ALA A 70 8.20 -6.58 13.21
N GLU A 71 7.75 -7.59 13.97
CA GLU A 71 6.83 -8.61 13.47
C GLU A 71 5.48 -8.00 13.04
N ALA A 72 4.93 -7.09 13.84
CA ALA A 72 3.68 -6.40 13.52
C ALA A 72 3.79 -5.58 12.21
N VAL A 73 4.89 -4.85 12.01
CA VAL A 73 5.16 -4.13 10.74
C VAL A 73 5.22 -5.11 9.56
N GLY A 74 5.94 -6.21 9.71
CA GLY A 74 6.05 -7.23 8.67
C GLY A 74 4.71 -7.87 8.33
N ALA A 75 3.90 -8.18 9.35
CA ALA A 75 2.56 -8.75 9.19
C ALA A 75 1.61 -7.78 8.45
N ALA A 76 1.61 -6.50 8.82
CA ALA A 76 0.82 -5.47 8.16
C ALA A 76 1.15 -5.37 6.67
N ILE A 77 2.44 -5.34 6.33
CA ILE A 77 2.90 -5.31 4.94
C ILE A 77 2.49 -6.59 4.19
N ALA A 78 2.65 -7.76 4.80
CA ALA A 78 2.27 -9.01 4.16
C ALA A 78 0.76 -9.11 3.89
N ALA A 79 -0.07 -8.47 4.70
CA ALA A 79 -1.52 -8.51 4.62
C ALA A 79 -2.13 -7.50 3.63
N HIS A 80 -1.47 -6.35 3.35
CA HIS A 80 -2.09 -5.19 2.69
C HIS A 80 -2.72 -5.45 1.31
N ILE A 81 -2.29 -6.46 0.56
CA ILE A 81 -2.92 -6.84 -0.73
C ILE A 81 -3.85 -8.06 -0.61
N THR A 82 -4.26 -8.41 0.59
CA THR A 82 -5.29 -9.45 0.80
C THR A 82 -6.66 -8.86 0.51
N LEU A 83 -7.49 -9.60 -0.23
CA LEU A 83 -8.86 -9.17 -0.51
C LEU A 83 -9.63 -8.95 0.80
N GLY A 84 -10.34 -7.82 0.88
CA GLY A 84 -11.09 -7.42 2.06
C GLY A 84 -10.24 -6.88 3.22
N ALA A 85 -8.91 -6.81 3.09
CA ALA A 85 -8.08 -6.22 4.14
C ALA A 85 -8.50 -4.78 4.48
N SER A 86 -8.83 -3.98 3.46
CA SER A 86 -9.28 -2.58 3.61
C SER A 86 -10.61 -2.41 4.36
N ASP A 87 -11.35 -3.48 4.63
CA ASP A 87 -12.62 -3.41 5.35
C ASP A 87 -12.42 -3.24 6.86
N ASN A 88 -11.20 -3.38 7.36
CA ASN A 88 -10.85 -3.21 8.77
C ASN A 88 -9.62 -2.30 8.94
N LEU A 89 -9.85 -0.99 9.04
CA LEU A 89 -8.79 0.00 9.23
C LEU A 89 -8.13 -0.07 10.63
N ALA A 90 -8.76 -0.71 11.61
CA ALA A 90 -8.15 -0.93 12.93
C ALA A 90 -7.00 -1.95 12.87
N ASP A 91 -7.02 -2.86 11.88
CA ASP A 91 -5.88 -3.72 11.58
C ASP A 91 -4.83 -2.94 10.78
N PRO A 92 -3.55 -2.98 11.17
CA PRO A 92 -2.51 -2.22 10.47
C PRO A 92 -2.36 -2.58 8.97
N GLY A 93 -2.57 -3.84 8.60
CA GLY A 93 -2.59 -4.27 7.20
C GLY A 93 -3.81 -3.74 6.44
N GLY A 94 -4.96 -3.65 7.11
CA GLY A 94 -6.17 -3.03 6.60
C GLY A 94 -6.01 -1.53 6.38
N PHE A 95 -5.37 -0.84 7.32
CA PHE A 95 -5.01 0.58 7.18
C PHE A 95 -4.16 0.83 5.93
N VAL A 96 -3.08 0.09 5.75
CA VAL A 96 -2.20 0.20 4.58
C VAL A 96 -2.97 -0.12 3.30
N SER A 97 -3.80 -1.16 3.32
CA SER A 97 -4.65 -1.55 2.18
C SER A 97 -5.63 -0.45 1.78
N ALA A 98 -6.30 0.18 2.76
CA ALA A 98 -7.26 1.25 2.51
C ALA A 98 -6.57 2.50 1.91
N GLY A 99 -5.49 2.96 2.52
CA GLY A 99 -4.71 4.09 2.04
C GLY A 99 -4.13 3.87 0.64
N ALA A 100 -3.55 2.70 0.39
CA ALA A 100 -3.06 2.31 -0.93
C ALA A 100 -4.21 2.23 -1.95
N GLY A 101 -5.36 1.67 -1.57
CA GLY A 101 -6.55 1.58 -2.42
C GLY A 101 -7.09 2.96 -2.81
N THR A 102 -7.06 3.92 -1.90
CA THR A 102 -7.41 5.31 -2.21
C THR A 102 -6.44 5.90 -3.23
N ASP A 103 -5.13 5.78 -3.02
CA ASP A 103 -4.14 6.35 -3.94
C ASP A 103 -4.09 5.64 -5.31
N VAL A 104 -4.22 4.32 -5.31
CA VAL A 104 -4.07 3.52 -6.54
C VAL A 104 -5.32 3.56 -7.42
N PHE A 105 -6.52 3.55 -6.80
CA PHE A 105 -7.80 3.40 -7.49
C PHE A 105 -8.77 4.57 -7.29
N GLY A 106 -8.56 5.40 -6.28
CA GLY A 106 -9.52 6.42 -5.85
C GLY A 106 -10.64 5.84 -4.98
N LEU A 107 -10.44 4.69 -4.32
CA LEU A 107 -11.44 4.13 -3.41
C LEU A 107 -11.68 5.10 -2.25
N ARG A 108 -12.96 5.38 -1.95
CA ARG A 108 -13.36 6.31 -0.90
C ARG A 108 -12.82 7.75 -1.06
N LEU A 109 -12.25 8.11 -2.23
CA LEU A 109 -11.73 9.45 -2.47
C LEU A 109 -12.82 10.52 -2.32
N SER A 110 -14.09 10.19 -2.66
CA SER A 110 -15.25 11.07 -2.52
C SER A 110 -15.64 11.36 -1.07
N ASP A 111 -15.15 10.58 -0.11
CA ASP A 111 -15.44 10.77 1.31
C ASP A 111 -14.52 11.84 1.92
N LEU A 112 -13.43 12.18 1.22
CA LEU A 112 -12.39 13.09 1.66
C LEU A 112 -12.59 14.50 1.11
N ASP A 113 -12.12 15.51 1.86
CA ASP A 113 -12.16 16.90 1.41
C ASP A 113 -11.29 17.11 0.15
N ALA A 114 -11.88 17.69 -0.89
CA ALA A 114 -11.22 17.82 -2.19
C ALA A 114 -10.02 18.79 -2.17
N GLU A 115 -10.05 19.84 -1.34
CA GLU A 115 -8.96 20.80 -1.23
C GLU A 115 -7.78 20.14 -0.50
N TRP A 116 -8.07 19.39 0.57
CA TRP A 116 -7.06 18.61 1.28
C TRP A 116 -6.39 17.56 0.35
N VAL A 117 -7.18 16.86 -0.48
CA VAL A 117 -6.64 15.90 -1.45
C VAL A 117 -5.71 16.59 -2.44
N GLN A 118 -6.11 17.77 -2.97
CA GLN A 118 -5.26 18.54 -3.89
C GLN A 118 -3.95 18.97 -3.22
N GLU A 119 -4.00 19.45 -1.98
CA GLU A 119 -2.80 19.84 -1.23
C GLU A 119 -1.88 18.63 -0.97
N LEU A 120 -2.44 17.47 -0.62
CA LEU A 120 -1.67 16.24 -0.47
C LEU A 120 -0.95 15.86 -1.77
N LEU A 121 -1.65 15.90 -2.91
CA LEU A 121 -1.06 15.61 -4.22
C LEU A 121 -0.02 16.64 -4.66
N HIS A 122 -0.15 17.89 -4.21
CA HIS A 122 0.86 18.92 -4.44
C HIS A 122 2.14 18.65 -3.66
N ARG A 123 2.04 18.28 -2.38
CA ARG A 123 3.18 17.94 -1.52
C ARG A 123 3.85 16.61 -1.88
N HIS A 124 3.04 15.65 -2.32
CA HIS A 124 3.45 14.30 -2.69
C HIS A 124 3.00 14.00 -4.12
N PRO A 125 3.72 14.54 -5.13
CA PRO A 125 3.29 14.46 -6.53
C PRO A 125 3.30 13.03 -7.06
N ARG A 126 2.47 12.79 -8.07
CA ARG A 126 2.28 11.43 -8.60
C ARG A 126 3.45 10.93 -9.47
N LEU A 127 4.13 11.79 -10.20
CA LEU A 127 5.38 11.46 -10.93
C LEU A 127 5.24 10.23 -11.84
N ASP A 128 4.24 10.20 -12.73
CA ASP A 128 3.97 9.05 -13.61
C ASP A 128 3.59 7.75 -12.85
N PHE A 129 3.01 7.88 -11.67
CA PHE A 129 2.73 6.75 -10.78
C PHE A 129 1.94 5.61 -11.45
N LYS A 130 0.89 5.93 -12.23
CA LYS A 130 0.08 4.89 -12.90
C LYS A 130 0.92 4.03 -13.85
N ARG A 131 1.80 4.65 -14.62
CA ARG A 131 2.70 3.93 -15.53
C ARG A 131 3.68 3.07 -14.75
N HIS A 132 4.25 3.63 -13.70
CA HIS A 132 5.24 2.96 -12.84
C HIS A 132 4.61 1.76 -12.11
N MET A 133 3.48 1.97 -11.45
CA MET A 133 2.73 0.91 -10.75
C MET A 133 2.37 -0.24 -11.68
N ARG A 134 1.81 0.06 -12.85
CA ARG A 134 1.42 -0.97 -13.82
C ARG A 134 2.62 -1.79 -14.30
N ARG A 135 3.79 -1.16 -14.49
CA ARG A 135 5.02 -1.85 -14.90
C ARG A 135 5.54 -2.77 -13.79
N ALA A 136 5.63 -2.27 -12.56
CA ALA A 136 6.09 -3.06 -11.41
C ALA A 136 5.14 -4.23 -11.14
N TRP A 137 3.83 -3.99 -11.19
CA TRP A 137 2.81 -5.01 -11.03
C TRP A 137 2.85 -6.11 -12.10
N ALA A 138 3.08 -5.74 -13.35
CA ALA A 138 3.25 -6.71 -14.44
C ALA A 138 4.49 -7.59 -14.23
N ALA A 139 5.60 -7.00 -13.77
CA ALA A 139 6.83 -7.74 -13.46
C ALA A 139 6.61 -8.73 -12.30
N GLU A 140 5.93 -8.30 -11.23
CA GLU A 140 5.58 -9.18 -10.11
C GLU A 140 4.64 -10.31 -10.56
N SER A 141 3.60 -9.99 -11.35
CA SER A 141 2.67 -10.99 -11.86
C SER A 141 3.36 -12.05 -12.74
N ALA A 142 4.36 -11.67 -13.50
CA ALA A 142 5.17 -12.58 -14.31
C ALA A 142 6.12 -13.43 -13.45
N ALA A 143 6.74 -12.85 -12.42
CA ALA A 143 7.64 -13.55 -11.51
C ALA A 143 6.92 -14.54 -10.58
N VAL A 144 5.63 -14.25 -10.27
CA VAL A 144 4.80 -15.07 -9.36
C VAL A 144 3.44 -15.37 -10.00
N PRO A 145 3.38 -16.27 -11.03
CA PRO A 145 2.17 -16.49 -11.83
C PRO A 145 0.95 -16.99 -11.05
N ASN A 146 1.16 -17.62 -9.90
CA ASN A 146 0.11 -18.10 -9.00
C ASN A 146 -0.03 -17.22 -7.73
N GLY A 147 0.61 -16.04 -7.73
CA GLY A 147 0.57 -15.09 -6.62
C GLY A 147 -0.66 -14.18 -6.64
N ARG A 148 -0.81 -13.42 -5.55
CA ARG A 148 -1.93 -12.47 -5.38
C ARG A 148 -1.95 -11.40 -6.50
N ALA A 149 -0.80 -10.88 -6.91
CA ALA A 149 -0.72 -9.88 -7.99
C ALA A 149 -1.22 -10.45 -9.33
N ALA A 150 -0.81 -11.66 -9.70
CA ALA A 150 -1.27 -12.32 -10.91
C ALA A 150 -2.78 -12.64 -10.84
N TRP A 151 -3.28 -13.05 -9.67
CA TRP A 151 -4.70 -13.28 -9.43
C TRP A 151 -5.52 -11.98 -9.60
N LEU A 152 -5.09 -10.88 -8.97
CA LEU A 152 -5.73 -9.57 -9.08
C LEU A 152 -5.69 -9.03 -10.53
N THR A 153 -4.62 -9.29 -11.25
CA THR A 153 -4.54 -8.95 -12.69
C THR A 153 -5.59 -9.70 -13.50
N ARG A 154 -5.75 -11.01 -13.24
CA ARG A 154 -6.61 -11.90 -14.04
C ARG A 154 -8.09 -11.72 -13.72
N TYR A 155 -8.44 -11.57 -12.45
CA TYR A 155 -9.82 -11.64 -11.98
C TYR A 155 -10.39 -10.32 -11.47
N ALA A 156 -9.54 -9.35 -11.10
CA ALA A 156 -9.95 -8.04 -10.61
C ALA A 156 -9.56 -6.88 -11.54
N ALA A 157 -9.01 -7.17 -12.72
CA ALA A 157 -8.64 -6.17 -13.73
C ALA A 157 -7.72 -5.05 -13.18
N PHE A 158 -6.87 -5.34 -12.20
CA PHE A 158 -6.02 -4.37 -11.50
C PHE A 158 -5.34 -3.33 -12.43
N PRO A 159 -4.66 -3.70 -13.55
CA PRO A 159 -4.00 -2.72 -14.40
C PRO A 159 -4.95 -1.74 -15.09
N MET A 160 -6.20 -2.17 -15.32
CA MET A 160 -7.25 -1.32 -15.90
C MET A 160 -7.79 -0.34 -14.86
N LEU A 161 -8.01 -0.80 -13.63
CA LEU A 161 -8.44 0.06 -12.52
C LEU A 161 -7.40 1.14 -12.21
N VAL A 162 -6.12 0.79 -12.17
CA VAL A 162 -5.02 1.78 -12.02
C VAL A 162 -5.06 2.84 -13.12
N LYS A 163 -5.28 2.42 -14.38
CA LYS A 163 -5.39 3.36 -15.51
C LYS A 163 -6.58 4.30 -15.37
N ALA A 164 -7.72 3.77 -14.90
CA ALA A 164 -8.98 4.50 -14.77
C ALA A 164 -9.07 5.37 -13.51
N ALA A 165 -8.12 5.25 -12.58
CA ALA A 165 -8.11 6.02 -11.33
C ALA A 165 -8.26 7.54 -11.58
N PRO A 166 -9.02 8.29 -10.75
CA PRO A 166 -9.43 9.66 -11.01
C PRO A 166 -8.34 10.71 -10.74
N PHE A 167 -7.09 10.35 -10.92
CA PHE A 167 -5.95 11.24 -10.69
C PHE A 167 -5.27 11.64 -12.00
N GLY A 168 -4.80 12.89 -12.10
CA GLY A 168 -3.81 13.32 -13.08
C GLY A 168 -2.41 12.71 -12.79
N GLU A 169 -1.52 12.76 -13.77
CA GLU A 169 -0.13 12.33 -13.61
C GLU A 169 0.81 13.54 -13.49
#